data_53e9b0973f89b747b761c40bf46d1689
#
_entry.id   53e9b0973f89b747b761c40bf46d1689
#
_cell.length_a   1.000
_cell.length_b   1.000
_cell.length_c   1.000
_cell.angle_alpha   90.00
_cell.angle_beta   90.00
_cell.angle_gamma   90.00
#
_symmetry.space_group_name_H-M   'P 1'
#
loop_
_entity.id
_entity.type
_entity.pdbx_description
1 polymer ?
#
loop_
_entity_poly.entity_id
_entity_poly.type
_entity_poly.pdbx_seq_one_letter_code
_entity_poly.pdbx_strand_id
1 'polypeptide(L)'
;MSQRKPQPRRGQKPADAPETENDRIAGRNPVLEALRSDAKIDLIYVGQESGGLQEIIRLAKEKGIPVKVVTESKLSQLTGGAVHQGVAAEGACGTYVSLEELLERAAEKGEPPLLVLCDGIQDPHNLGAIIRTAEAAGAHGVVIPKRRSASLTLTVGKTSAGAASWLPVARVPNLASAMETLKKNGGWIYGTDAAGTSYTDADFTGGTAFVIGSEGFGMSRLVSEKCDAMLSLPMRGKVNSLNASVAAGIFMYEAVRQRLAK
;
A
#
# COMPACT_ATOMS: atom_id res chain seq x y z
N MET A 1 12.20 -65.26 25.60
CA MET A 1 11.94 -63.86 26.04
C MET A 1 12.99 -62.96 25.40
N SER A 2 12.63 -62.31 24.30
CA SER A 2 13.53 -61.44 23.53
C SER A 2 13.12 -59.99 23.77
N GLN A 3 14.02 -59.25 24.46
CA GLN A 3 13.76 -57.83 24.75
C GLN A 3 14.09 -56.96 23.51
N ARG A 4 13.07 -56.33 22.92
CA ARG A 4 13.22 -55.33 21.88
C ARG A 4 13.70 -54.01 22.53
N LYS A 5 14.87 -53.52 22.11
CA LYS A 5 15.37 -52.19 22.43
C LYS A 5 14.48 -51.12 21.75
N PRO A 6 14.15 -50.01 22.41
CA PRO A 6 13.40 -48.90 21.79
C PRO A 6 14.27 -48.15 20.78
N GLN A 7 13.70 -47.89 19.59
CA GLN A 7 14.31 -47.04 18.57
C GLN A 7 14.27 -45.59 19.00
N PRO A 8 15.27 -44.74 18.66
CA PRO A 8 15.26 -43.32 18.97
C PRO A 8 14.19 -42.59 18.11
N ARG A 9 13.35 -41.78 18.76
CA ARG A 9 12.38 -40.89 18.10
C ARG A 9 13.14 -39.91 17.22
N ARG A 10 12.83 -39.88 15.90
CA ARG A 10 13.26 -38.84 14.97
C ARG A 10 12.83 -37.48 15.54
N GLY A 11 13.80 -36.59 15.73
CA GLY A 11 13.57 -35.22 16.16
C GLY A 11 12.58 -34.53 15.22
N GLN A 12 11.52 -34.00 15.82
CA GLN A 12 10.67 -33.02 15.17
C GLN A 12 11.54 -31.77 14.95
N LYS A 13 11.66 -31.33 13.68
CA LYS A 13 12.16 -29.99 13.36
C LYS A 13 11.30 -28.98 14.13
N PRO A 14 11.92 -27.95 14.73
CA PRO A 14 11.14 -26.84 15.27
C PRO A 14 10.26 -26.29 14.16
N ALA A 15 9.00 -26.01 14.48
CA ALA A 15 8.11 -25.29 13.58
C ALA A 15 8.80 -24.02 13.12
N ASP A 16 8.88 -23.82 11.80
CA ASP A 16 9.42 -22.62 11.19
C ASP A 16 8.72 -21.42 11.82
N ALA A 17 9.49 -20.61 12.55
CA ALA A 17 9.06 -19.28 12.92
C ALA A 17 8.70 -18.54 11.61
N PRO A 18 7.66 -17.70 11.57
CA PRO A 18 7.33 -16.96 10.37
C PRO A 18 8.59 -16.20 9.94
N GLU A 19 9.10 -16.51 8.73
CA GLU A 19 10.14 -15.73 8.10
C GLU A 19 9.59 -14.31 7.95
N THR A 20 9.96 -13.42 8.85
CA THR A 20 9.86 -11.98 8.63
C THR A 20 10.87 -11.68 7.54
N GLU A 21 10.44 -11.80 6.28
CA GLU A 21 11.22 -11.38 5.12
C GLU A 21 11.64 -9.93 5.35
N ASN A 22 12.92 -9.75 5.59
CA ASN A 22 13.50 -8.46 5.91
C ASN A 22 13.67 -7.68 4.59
N ASP A 23 12.61 -6.99 4.15
CA ASP A 23 12.59 -6.14 2.95
C ASP A 23 13.55 -4.93 3.07
N ARG A 24 14.47 -4.97 4.05
CA ARG A 24 15.36 -3.86 4.37
C ARG A 24 16.81 -4.20 4.14
N ILE A 25 17.50 -3.28 3.50
CA ILE A 25 18.95 -3.31 3.31
C ILE A 25 19.58 -2.73 4.59
N ALA A 26 20.35 -3.52 5.32
CA ALA A 26 20.98 -3.11 6.57
C ALA A 26 22.49 -2.91 6.38
N GLY A 27 23.04 -1.85 6.99
CA GLY A 27 24.47 -1.55 6.99
C GLY A 27 24.88 -0.48 5.97
N ARG A 28 26.01 0.19 6.29
CA ARG A 28 26.49 1.37 5.54
C ARG A 28 26.83 1.04 4.08
N ASN A 29 27.64 0.02 3.87
CA ASN A 29 28.07 -0.34 2.51
C ASN A 29 26.92 -0.83 1.64
N PRO A 30 26.05 -1.76 2.09
CA PRO A 30 24.89 -2.16 1.30
C PRO A 30 23.94 -1.01 0.95
N VAL A 31 23.71 -0.07 1.90
CA VAL A 31 22.85 1.10 1.63
C VAL A 31 23.52 2.06 0.66
N LEU A 32 24.84 2.27 0.74
CA LEU A 32 25.60 3.09 -0.23
C LEU A 32 25.58 2.46 -1.63
N GLU A 33 25.78 1.16 -1.74
CA GLU A 33 25.67 0.45 -3.02
C GLU A 33 24.29 0.55 -3.63
N ALA A 34 23.23 0.35 -2.81
CA ALA A 34 21.85 0.53 -3.25
C ALA A 34 21.56 1.96 -3.71
N LEU A 35 22.10 2.97 -3.01
CA LEU A 35 21.98 4.38 -3.42
C LEU A 35 22.74 4.72 -4.69
N ARG A 36 23.85 4.05 -4.98
CA ARG A 36 24.67 4.25 -6.19
C ARG A 36 24.16 3.46 -7.39
N SER A 37 23.44 2.40 -7.16
CA SER A 37 22.78 1.59 -8.19
C SER A 37 21.40 2.16 -8.55
N ASP A 38 20.70 1.48 -9.47
CA ASP A 38 19.30 1.78 -9.83
C ASP A 38 18.28 1.13 -8.87
N ALA A 39 18.74 0.72 -7.67
CA ALA A 39 17.83 0.14 -6.67
C ALA A 39 16.81 1.18 -6.23
N LYS A 40 15.53 0.78 -6.26
CA LYS A 40 14.43 1.62 -5.79
C LYS A 40 14.40 1.60 -4.27
N ILE A 41 14.60 2.75 -3.64
CA ILE A 41 14.55 2.95 -2.20
C ILE A 41 13.41 3.93 -1.87
N ASP A 42 12.50 3.53 -0.98
CA ASP A 42 11.39 4.39 -0.54
C ASP A 42 11.75 5.24 0.67
N LEU A 43 12.56 4.72 1.60
CA LEU A 43 12.88 5.37 2.86
C LEU A 43 14.21 4.89 3.42
N ILE A 44 14.97 5.83 4.01
CA ILE A 44 16.19 5.50 4.76
C ILE A 44 15.97 5.82 6.24
N TYR A 45 16.31 4.86 7.10
CA TYR A 45 16.35 5.03 8.56
C TYR A 45 17.79 5.24 9.00
N VAL A 46 18.02 6.26 9.85
CA VAL A 46 19.33 6.54 10.45
C VAL A 46 19.21 6.59 11.96
N GLY A 47 20.18 6.04 12.65
CA GLY A 47 20.27 6.07 14.13
C GLY A 47 20.61 7.46 14.63
N GLN A 48 20.05 7.85 15.78
CA GLN A 48 20.28 9.16 16.41
C GLN A 48 21.76 9.38 16.78
N GLU A 49 22.47 8.32 17.19
CA GLU A 49 23.85 8.37 17.68
C GLU A 49 24.88 7.97 16.59
N SER A 50 24.43 7.73 15.36
CA SER A 50 25.28 7.18 14.31
C SER A 50 26.08 8.26 13.61
N GLY A 51 27.40 8.28 13.82
CA GLY A 51 28.33 9.11 13.07
C GLY A 51 28.67 8.51 11.69
N GLY A 52 29.24 9.31 10.79
CA GLY A 52 29.77 8.82 9.50
C GLY A 52 28.71 8.47 8.44
N LEU A 53 27.48 9.01 8.54
CA LEU A 53 26.39 8.77 7.57
C LEU A 53 26.17 9.93 6.59
N GLN A 54 27.05 10.92 6.59
CA GLN A 54 26.89 12.16 5.79
C GLN A 54 26.75 11.88 4.30
N GLU A 55 27.52 10.93 3.75
CA GLU A 55 27.43 10.55 2.34
C GLU A 55 26.09 9.91 1.99
N ILE A 56 25.59 9.03 2.85
CA ILE A 56 24.26 8.39 2.68
C ILE A 56 23.17 9.46 2.67
N ILE A 57 23.21 10.37 3.64
CA ILE A 57 22.21 11.46 3.77
C ILE A 57 22.29 12.38 2.55
N ARG A 58 23.49 12.72 2.05
CA ARG A 58 23.68 13.53 0.87
C ARG A 58 23.08 12.86 -0.38
N LEU A 59 23.45 11.60 -0.65
CA LEU A 59 22.93 10.84 -1.79
C LEU A 59 21.41 10.64 -1.70
N ALA A 60 20.87 10.37 -0.52
CA ALA A 60 19.44 10.28 -0.31
C ALA A 60 18.73 11.60 -0.69
N LYS A 61 19.28 12.74 -0.24
CA LYS A 61 18.74 14.06 -0.56
C LYS A 61 18.79 14.37 -2.06
N GLU A 62 19.90 14.04 -2.74
CA GLU A 62 20.06 14.20 -4.20
C GLU A 62 19.05 13.38 -4.99
N LYS A 63 18.72 12.19 -4.52
CA LYS A 63 17.71 11.31 -5.13
C LYS A 63 16.28 11.57 -4.63
N GLY A 64 16.06 12.55 -3.76
CA GLY A 64 14.74 12.87 -3.19
C GLY A 64 14.19 11.78 -2.25
N ILE A 65 15.06 10.89 -1.74
CA ILE A 65 14.68 9.80 -0.84
C ILE A 65 14.56 10.36 0.59
N PRO A 66 13.40 10.19 1.27
CA PRO A 66 13.24 10.67 2.64
C PRO A 66 14.15 9.92 3.61
N VAL A 67 14.69 10.66 4.59
CA VAL A 67 15.51 10.12 5.67
C VAL A 67 14.77 10.33 7.00
N LYS A 68 14.65 9.26 7.79
CA LYS A 68 13.99 9.27 9.11
C LYS A 68 14.97 8.90 10.20
N VAL A 69 15.12 9.79 11.17
CA VAL A 69 15.94 9.53 12.36
C VAL A 69 15.13 8.68 13.35
N VAL A 70 15.73 7.60 13.84
CA VAL A 70 15.12 6.65 14.78
C VAL A 70 16.16 6.23 15.85
N THR A 71 15.69 5.61 16.93
CA THR A 71 16.58 5.04 17.95
C THR A 71 17.29 3.76 17.44
N GLU A 72 18.44 3.44 18.02
CA GLU A 72 19.19 2.21 17.70
C GLU A 72 18.35 0.94 17.95
N SER A 73 17.56 0.94 19.02
CA SER A 73 16.60 -0.15 19.30
C SER A 73 15.58 -0.32 18.18
N LYS A 74 15.07 0.81 17.64
CA LYS A 74 14.14 0.74 16.51
C LYS A 74 14.81 0.26 15.24
N LEU A 75 16.07 0.65 14.96
CA LEU A 75 16.84 0.12 13.83
C LEU A 75 17.05 -1.39 13.96
N SER A 76 17.44 -1.88 15.12
CA SER A 76 17.61 -3.32 15.37
C SER A 76 16.31 -4.09 15.15
N GLN A 77 15.17 -3.54 15.60
CA GLN A 77 13.85 -4.11 15.35
C GLN A 77 13.52 -4.12 13.84
N LEU A 78 13.77 -3.02 13.15
CA LEU A 78 13.50 -2.87 11.72
C LEU A 78 14.33 -3.82 10.85
N THR A 79 15.56 -4.14 11.28
CA THR A 79 16.50 -5.00 10.54
C THR A 79 16.45 -6.47 10.99
N GLY A 80 15.52 -6.82 11.90
CA GLY A 80 15.45 -8.19 12.43
C GLY A 80 16.71 -8.63 13.17
N GLY A 81 17.45 -7.69 13.78
CA GLY A 81 18.71 -7.96 14.49
C GLY A 81 19.94 -8.04 13.57
N ALA A 82 19.84 -7.77 12.30
CA ALA A 82 21.00 -7.69 11.41
C ALA A 82 21.92 -6.51 11.78
N VAL A 83 23.21 -6.63 11.46
CA VAL A 83 24.22 -5.59 11.71
C VAL A 83 23.94 -4.38 10.84
N HIS A 84 23.27 -3.37 11.39
CA HIS A 84 22.81 -2.19 10.65
C HIS A 84 23.79 -1.00 10.63
N GLN A 85 24.79 -0.99 11.51
CA GLN A 85 25.82 0.09 11.57
C GLN A 85 25.21 1.51 11.59
N GLY A 86 24.04 1.68 12.23
CA GLY A 86 23.32 2.93 12.33
C GLY A 86 22.47 3.31 11.12
N VAL A 87 22.29 2.44 10.12
CA VAL A 87 21.49 2.74 8.93
C VAL A 87 20.79 1.50 8.37
N ALA A 88 19.57 1.71 7.89
CA ALA A 88 18.83 0.74 7.08
C ALA A 88 18.04 1.47 5.97
N ALA A 89 17.90 0.84 4.82
CA ALA A 89 17.07 1.33 3.72
C ALA A 89 15.91 0.38 3.47
N GLU A 90 14.75 0.93 3.19
CA GLU A 90 13.55 0.19 2.80
C GLU A 90 13.45 0.18 1.27
N GLY A 91 13.52 -1.01 0.68
CA GLY A 91 13.40 -1.19 -0.77
C GLY A 91 11.97 -0.90 -1.25
N ALA A 92 11.83 -0.38 -2.47
CA ALA A 92 10.56 -0.11 -3.11
C ALA A 92 10.32 -1.03 -4.30
N CYS A 93 9.07 -1.46 -4.50
CA CYS A 93 8.67 -2.27 -5.66
C CYS A 93 8.24 -1.42 -6.86
N GLY A 94 8.13 -0.09 -6.70
CA GLY A 94 7.67 0.82 -7.74
C GLY A 94 8.12 2.26 -7.52
N THR A 95 7.75 3.13 -8.43
CA THR A 95 7.89 4.59 -8.33
C THR A 95 6.52 5.20 -8.18
N TYR A 96 6.45 6.33 -7.46
CA TYR A 96 5.20 7.08 -7.36
C TYR A 96 5.07 8.05 -8.54
N VAL A 97 3.83 8.27 -8.91
CA VAL A 97 3.42 9.26 -9.92
C VAL A 97 2.65 10.41 -9.26
N SER A 98 2.38 11.47 -10.01
CA SER A 98 1.47 12.53 -9.58
C SER A 98 -0.01 12.11 -9.77
N LEU A 99 -0.93 12.84 -9.14
CA LEU A 99 -2.36 12.62 -9.35
C LEU A 99 -2.77 12.98 -10.79
N GLU A 100 -2.14 14.02 -11.33
CA GLU A 100 -2.34 14.51 -12.69
C GLU A 100 -1.99 13.44 -13.71
N GLU A 101 -0.87 12.73 -13.54
CA GLU A 101 -0.48 11.61 -14.40
C GLU A 101 -1.50 10.46 -14.40
N LEU A 102 -2.21 10.20 -13.27
CA LEU A 102 -3.28 9.21 -13.24
C LEU A 102 -4.48 9.63 -14.13
N LEU A 103 -4.82 10.92 -14.10
CA LEU A 103 -5.91 11.47 -14.91
C LEU A 103 -5.54 11.51 -16.39
N GLU A 104 -4.31 11.88 -16.72
CA GLU A 104 -3.79 11.86 -18.08
C GLU A 104 -3.86 10.47 -18.72
N ARG A 105 -3.46 9.43 -17.97
CA ARG A 105 -3.56 8.04 -18.44
C ARG A 105 -4.98 7.58 -18.73
N ALA A 106 -5.97 8.02 -17.95
CA ALA A 106 -7.37 7.74 -18.22
C ALA A 106 -7.83 8.45 -19.51
N ALA A 107 -7.45 9.72 -19.68
CA ALA A 107 -7.75 10.50 -20.86
C ALA A 107 -7.10 9.92 -22.14
N GLU A 108 -5.84 9.47 -22.04
CA GLU A 108 -5.12 8.81 -23.16
C GLU A 108 -5.82 7.52 -23.63
N LYS A 109 -6.46 6.78 -22.71
CA LYS A 109 -7.26 5.59 -23.03
C LYS A 109 -8.66 5.94 -23.55
N GLY A 110 -9.08 7.21 -23.45
CA GLY A 110 -10.45 7.62 -23.78
C GLY A 110 -11.49 7.05 -22.81
N GLU A 111 -11.10 6.69 -21.59
CA GLU A 111 -11.95 6.05 -20.58
C GLU A 111 -12.25 7.02 -19.43
N PRO A 112 -13.46 6.97 -18.83
CA PRO A 112 -13.71 7.70 -17.60
C PRO A 112 -12.83 7.13 -16.49
N PRO A 113 -12.13 7.98 -15.69
CA PRO A 113 -11.20 7.50 -14.68
C PRO A 113 -11.87 6.57 -13.66
N LEU A 114 -11.16 5.50 -13.30
CA LEU A 114 -11.48 4.61 -12.19
C LEU A 114 -10.29 4.58 -11.25
N LEU A 115 -10.45 5.13 -10.04
CA LEU A 115 -9.38 5.28 -9.07
C LEU A 115 -9.76 4.69 -7.71
N VAL A 116 -8.76 4.27 -6.94
CA VAL A 116 -8.95 3.84 -5.54
C VAL A 116 -8.11 4.71 -4.63
N LEU A 117 -8.75 5.38 -3.69
CA LEU A 117 -8.11 6.21 -2.68
C LEU A 117 -8.03 5.44 -1.37
N CYS A 118 -6.85 5.23 -0.82
CA CYS A 118 -6.63 4.49 0.42
C CYS A 118 -6.47 5.45 1.60
N ASP A 119 -7.47 5.54 2.48
CA ASP A 119 -7.38 6.38 3.70
C ASP A 119 -7.01 5.54 4.91
N GLY A 120 -5.76 5.63 5.32
CA GLY A 120 -5.26 4.93 6.50
C GLY A 120 -4.96 3.45 6.31
N ILE A 121 -4.82 2.96 5.10
CA ILE A 121 -4.40 1.57 4.82
C ILE A 121 -2.91 1.44 5.12
N GLN A 122 -2.57 0.91 6.31
CA GLN A 122 -1.19 0.80 6.81
C GLN A 122 -0.59 -0.60 6.63
N ASP A 123 -1.44 -1.61 6.45
CA ASP A 123 -0.98 -2.97 6.19
C ASP A 123 -0.53 -3.12 4.73
N PRO A 124 0.74 -3.49 4.47
CA PRO A 124 1.24 -3.71 3.12
C PRO A 124 0.53 -4.87 2.40
N HIS A 125 -0.01 -5.86 3.11
CA HIS A 125 -0.79 -6.93 2.50
C HIS A 125 -2.10 -6.40 1.92
N ASN A 126 -2.81 -5.55 2.64
CA ASN A 126 -4.03 -4.92 2.15
C ASN A 126 -3.74 -3.99 0.97
N LEU A 127 -2.71 -3.14 1.05
CA LEU A 127 -2.35 -2.27 -0.06
C LEU A 127 -1.98 -3.08 -1.31
N GLY A 128 -1.16 -4.14 -1.16
CA GLY A 128 -0.80 -5.01 -2.27
C GLY A 128 -2.00 -5.71 -2.91
N ALA A 129 -2.94 -6.21 -2.09
CA ALA A 129 -4.17 -6.83 -2.58
C ALA A 129 -5.09 -5.83 -3.30
N ILE A 130 -5.20 -4.58 -2.79
CA ILE A 130 -5.93 -3.50 -3.46
C ILE A 130 -5.31 -3.19 -4.82
N ILE A 131 -3.98 -3.00 -4.88
CA ILE A 131 -3.26 -2.73 -6.13
C ILE A 131 -3.47 -3.86 -7.15
N ARG A 132 -3.35 -5.12 -6.73
CA ARG A 132 -3.58 -6.28 -7.58
C ARG A 132 -4.99 -6.30 -8.17
N THR A 133 -5.99 -6.07 -7.32
CA THR A 133 -7.39 -6.09 -7.76
C THR A 133 -7.70 -4.87 -8.64
N ALA A 134 -7.14 -3.70 -8.33
CA ALA A 134 -7.31 -2.50 -9.12
C ALA A 134 -6.70 -2.64 -10.53
N GLU A 135 -5.53 -3.25 -10.64
CA GLU A 135 -4.91 -3.59 -11.93
C GLU A 135 -5.82 -4.55 -12.72
N ALA A 136 -6.24 -5.66 -12.13
CA ALA A 136 -7.10 -6.65 -12.76
C ALA A 136 -8.48 -6.10 -13.15
N ALA A 137 -9.00 -5.10 -12.42
CA ALA A 137 -10.25 -4.39 -12.73
C ALA A 137 -10.08 -3.29 -13.80
N GLY A 138 -8.88 -3.06 -14.33
CA GLY A 138 -8.61 -2.00 -15.30
C GLY A 138 -8.68 -0.59 -14.69
N ALA A 139 -8.48 -0.44 -13.38
CA ALA A 139 -8.40 0.88 -12.76
C ALA A 139 -7.19 1.66 -13.30
N HIS A 140 -7.26 2.99 -13.27
CA HIS A 140 -6.21 3.86 -13.78
C HIS A 140 -5.11 4.15 -12.74
N GLY A 141 -5.38 3.85 -11.46
CA GLY A 141 -4.38 3.94 -10.41
C GLY A 141 -4.93 3.87 -8.99
N VAL A 142 -4.00 3.83 -8.06
CA VAL A 142 -4.27 3.90 -6.62
C VAL A 142 -3.66 5.18 -6.06
N VAL A 143 -4.36 5.85 -5.15
CA VAL A 143 -3.90 7.08 -4.49
C VAL A 143 -3.72 6.80 -3.00
N ILE A 144 -2.51 7.07 -2.50
CA ILE A 144 -2.18 6.92 -1.08
C ILE A 144 -1.69 8.24 -0.47
N PRO A 145 -1.94 8.53 0.82
CA PRO A 145 -1.36 9.68 1.47
C PRO A 145 0.11 9.44 1.84
N LYS A 146 0.91 10.52 1.95
CA LYS A 146 2.32 10.44 2.40
C LYS A 146 2.48 9.96 3.85
N ARG A 147 1.44 10.07 4.66
CA ARG A 147 1.45 9.68 6.08
C ARG A 147 0.28 8.75 6.37
N ARG A 148 0.45 7.85 7.37
CA ARG A 148 -0.57 6.89 7.80
C ARG A 148 -1.02 5.95 6.67
N SER A 149 -0.09 5.54 5.84
CA SER A 149 -0.31 4.60 4.75
C SER A 149 0.88 3.66 4.63
N ALA A 150 0.65 2.45 4.14
CA ALA A 150 1.72 1.61 3.64
C ALA A 150 2.36 2.27 2.42
N SER A 151 3.65 2.01 2.22
CA SER A 151 4.43 2.45 1.07
C SER A 151 4.56 1.31 0.05
N LEU A 152 5.09 1.60 -1.15
CA LEU A 152 5.38 0.59 -2.18
C LEU A 152 6.62 -0.26 -1.81
N THR A 153 6.54 -0.98 -0.69
CA THR A 153 7.60 -1.87 -0.20
C THR A 153 7.70 -3.14 -1.05
N LEU A 154 8.77 -3.91 -0.87
CA LEU A 154 8.91 -5.21 -1.52
C LEU A 154 7.79 -6.17 -1.11
N THR A 155 7.28 -6.09 0.13
CA THR A 155 6.10 -6.83 0.57
C THR A 155 4.87 -6.48 -0.26
N VAL A 156 4.63 -5.19 -0.56
CA VAL A 156 3.55 -4.75 -1.46
C VAL A 156 3.77 -5.31 -2.86
N GLY A 157 5.01 -5.32 -3.36
CA GLY A 157 5.36 -5.93 -4.65
C GLY A 157 4.98 -7.40 -4.72
N LYS A 158 5.30 -8.19 -3.68
CA LYS A 158 4.95 -9.61 -3.57
C LYS A 158 3.45 -9.83 -3.45
N THR A 159 2.78 -9.14 -2.54
CA THR A 159 1.35 -9.30 -2.29
C THR A 159 0.48 -8.81 -3.45
N SER A 160 0.97 -7.82 -4.20
CA SER A 160 0.34 -7.42 -5.47
C SER A 160 0.61 -8.37 -6.64
N ALA A 161 1.40 -9.44 -6.45
CA ALA A 161 1.83 -10.35 -7.52
C ALA A 161 2.44 -9.61 -8.73
N GLY A 162 3.19 -8.53 -8.47
CA GLY A 162 3.83 -7.70 -9.48
C GLY A 162 2.96 -6.61 -10.10
N ALA A 163 1.66 -6.52 -9.76
CA ALA A 163 0.75 -5.51 -10.30
C ALA A 163 1.23 -4.07 -10.02
N ALA A 164 1.95 -3.84 -8.92
CA ALA A 164 2.56 -2.55 -8.60
C ALA A 164 3.59 -2.05 -9.64
N SER A 165 4.04 -2.89 -10.55
CA SER A 165 4.90 -2.50 -11.68
C SER A 165 4.12 -2.01 -12.90
N TRP A 166 2.82 -2.28 -12.96
CA TRP A 166 1.94 -1.97 -14.08
C TRP A 166 0.94 -0.86 -13.73
N LEU A 167 0.32 -0.97 -12.56
CA LEU A 167 -0.63 0.02 -12.08
C LEU A 167 0.08 1.16 -11.38
N PRO A 168 -0.04 2.41 -11.84
CA PRO A 168 0.60 3.55 -11.18
C PRO A 168 -0.05 3.84 -9.83
N VAL A 169 0.79 4.25 -8.88
CA VAL A 169 0.37 4.67 -7.54
C VAL A 169 0.75 6.13 -7.33
N ALA A 170 -0.23 6.98 -7.10
CA ALA A 170 0.02 8.37 -6.74
C ALA A 170 0.19 8.51 -5.23
N ARG A 171 1.21 9.27 -4.81
CA ARG A 171 1.47 9.56 -3.39
C ARG A 171 1.25 11.03 -3.11
N VAL A 172 0.14 11.34 -2.45
CA VAL A 172 -0.31 12.72 -2.23
C VAL A 172 -0.03 13.20 -0.79
N PRO A 173 0.23 14.49 -0.58
CA PRO A 173 0.37 15.04 0.77
C PRO A 173 -0.91 14.90 1.61
N ASN A 174 -2.08 15.00 0.96
CA ASN A 174 -3.39 15.06 1.60
C ASN A 174 -4.46 14.52 0.65
N LEU A 175 -5.23 13.50 1.10
CA LEU A 175 -6.31 12.90 0.31
C LEU A 175 -7.46 13.87 0.05
N ALA A 176 -7.82 14.70 1.03
CA ALA A 176 -8.92 15.66 0.86
C ALA A 176 -8.65 16.67 -0.27
N SER A 177 -7.40 17.14 -0.41
CA SER A 177 -7.00 17.98 -1.54
C SER A 177 -6.99 17.23 -2.87
N ALA A 178 -6.55 15.97 -2.87
CA ALA A 178 -6.61 15.10 -4.06
C ALA A 178 -8.06 14.90 -4.53
N MET A 179 -8.99 14.66 -3.59
CA MET A 179 -10.43 14.53 -3.89
C MET A 179 -10.99 15.79 -4.55
N GLU A 180 -10.60 16.98 -4.08
CA GLU A 180 -11.02 18.25 -4.72
C GLU A 180 -10.49 18.37 -6.15
N THR A 181 -9.26 17.95 -6.40
CA THR A 181 -8.70 17.90 -7.77
C THR A 181 -9.47 16.94 -8.64
N LEU A 182 -9.81 15.74 -8.14
CA LEU A 182 -10.61 14.77 -8.88
C LEU A 182 -12.00 15.30 -9.23
N LYS A 183 -12.68 15.93 -8.29
CA LYS A 183 -14.01 16.55 -8.52
C LYS A 183 -13.97 17.64 -9.59
N LYS A 184 -12.94 18.49 -9.58
CA LYS A 184 -12.76 19.52 -10.62
C LYS A 184 -12.57 18.94 -12.01
N ASN A 185 -12.09 17.68 -12.11
CA ASN A 185 -11.93 16.94 -13.34
C ASN A 185 -13.11 15.99 -13.63
N GLY A 186 -14.27 16.23 -13.05
CA GLY A 186 -15.49 15.47 -13.32
C GLY A 186 -15.57 14.10 -12.64
N GLY A 187 -14.68 13.82 -11.67
CA GLY A 187 -14.71 12.60 -10.88
C GLY A 187 -15.76 12.66 -9.76
N TRP A 188 -16.50 11.58 -9.58
CA TRP A 188 -17.42 11.37 -8.48
C TRP A 188 -16.77 10.50 -7.41
N ILE A 189 -16.85 10.92 -6.15
CA ILE A 189 -16.12 10.30 -5.04
C ILE A 189 -17.08 9.52 -4.15
N TYR A 190 -16.89 8.22 -4.09
CA TYR A 190 -17.68 7.31 -3.27
C TYR A 190 -16.88 6.88 -2.05
N GLY A 191 -17.37 7.22 -0.85
CA GLY A 191 -16.87 6.68 0.40
C GLY A 191 -17.51 5.31 0.71
N THR A 192 -16.86 4.51 1.52
CA THR A 192 -17.34 3.19 1.92
C THR A 192 -17.66 3.16 3.41
N ASP A 193 -18.93 2.95 3.76
CA ASP A 193 -19.41 2.89 5.14
C ASP A 193 -20.59 1.92 5.27
N ALA A 194 -20.71 1.27 6.42
CA ALA A 194 -21.81 0.33 6.68
C ALA A 194 -23.21 0.97 6.66
N ALA A 195 -23.30 2.28 6.94
CA ALA A 195 -24.55 3.04 6.95
C ALA A 195 -24.85 3.74 5.62
N GLY A 196 -24.04 3.52 4.57
CA GLY A 196 -24.23 4.10 3.25
C GLY A 196 -25.45 3.52 2.51
N THR A 197 -25.74 4.07 1.33
CA THR A 197 -26.69 3.49 0.38
C THR A 197 -26.12 2.21 -0.24
N SER A 198 -26.99 1.33 -0.78
CA SER A 198 -26.50 0.12 -1.45
C SER A 198 -25.59 0.47 -2.62
N TYR A 199 -24.46 -0.20 -2.72
CA TYR A 199 -23.51 -0.01 -3.83
C TYR A 199 -24.13 -0.31 -5.20
N THR A 200 -25.18 -1.12 -5.26
CA THR A 200 -25.90 -1.46 -6.51
C THR A 200 -26.75 -0.31 -7.03
N ASP A 201 -27.07 0.67 -6.18
CA ASP A 201 -27.95 1.79 -6.52
C ASP A 201 -27.17 3.01 -7.06
N ALA A 202 -25.85 2.95 -7.10
CA ALA A 202 -24.97 4.00 -7.58
C ALA A 202 -24.54 3.77 -9.03
N ASP A 203 -24.32 4.85 -9.78
CA ASP A 203 -23.83 4.82 -11.16
C ASP A 203 -22.31 5.03 -11.20
N PHE A 204 -21.57 4.02 -11.66
CA PHE A 204 -20.12 4.03 -11.81
C PHE A 204 -19.66 4.13 -13.26
N THR A 205 -20.53 4.49 -14.17
CA THR A 205 -20.23 4.55 -15.61
C THR A 205 -19.41 5.79 -16.00
N GLY A 206 -19.47 6.85 -15.17
CA GLY A 206 -18.66 8.07 -15.28
C GLY A 206 -17.31 7.96 -14.55
N GLY A 207 -16.62 9.11 -14.41
CA GLY A 207 -15.40 9.21 -13.61
C GLY A 207 -15.66 8.84 -12.15
N THR A 208 -15.01 7.80 -11.64
CA THR A 208 -15.30 7.18 -10.36
C THR A 208 -14.04 7.06 -9.50
N ALA A 209 -14.13 7.47 -8.25
CA ALA A 209 -13.09 7.22 -7.26
C ALA A 209 -13.70 6.62 -5.99
N PHE A 210 -13.24 5.42 -5.60
CA PHE A 210 -13.63 4.77 -4.36
C PHE A 210 -12.66 5.11 -3.24
N VAL A 211 -13.16 5.55 -2.10
CA VAL A 211 -12.35 5.78 -0.89
C VAL A 211 -12.52 4.58 0.03
N ILE A 212 -11.41 3.89 0.28
CA ILE A 212 -11.33 2.73 1.16
C ILE A 212 -10.69 3.15 2.47
N GLY A 213 -11.43 3.05 3.55
CA GLY A 213 -10.96 3.36 4.90
C GLY A 213 -10.15 2.22 5.52
N SER A 214 -9.46 2.53 6.63
CA SER A 214 -8.70 1.55 7.40
C SER A 214 -9.61 0.57 8.14
N GLU A 215 -9.09 -0.64 8.40
CA GLU A 215 -9.74 -1.62 9.26
C GLU A 215 -9.86 -1.07 10.69
N GLY A 216 -11.04 -1.13 11.27
CA GLY A 216 -11.34 -0.71 12.63
C GLY A 216 -11.68 0.78 12.80
N PHE A 217 -11.03 1.70 12.07
CA PHE A 217 -11.32 3.15 12.18
C PHE A 217 -12.11 3.70 10.99
N GLY A 218 -12.20 2.95 9.89
CA GLY A 218 -12.83 3.44 8.67
C GLY A 218 -12.08 4.61 8.03
N MET A 219 -12.82 5.50 7.38
CA MET A 219 -12.28 6.73 6.80
C MET A 219 -12.14 7.83 7.85
N SER A 220 -11.15 8.71 7.64
CA SER A 220 -11.02 9.91 8.45
C SER A 220 -12.20 10.86 8.21
N ARG A 221 -12.59 11.61 9.25
CA ARG A 221 -13.76 12.50 9.20
C ARG A 221 -13.71 13.46 8.01
N LEU A 222 -12.58 14.13 7.79
CA LEU A 222 -12.43 15.11 6.70
C LEU A 222 -12.57 14.46 5.31
N VAL A 223 -12.09 13.23 5.14
CA VAL A 223 -12.21 12.48 3.89
C VAL A 223 -13.67 12.05 3.69
N SER A 224 -14.32 11.53 4.73
CA SER A 224 -15.73 11.15 4.68
C SER A 224 -16.65 12.33 4.32
N GLU A 225 -16.46 13.51 4.95
CA GLU A 225 -17.22 14.72 4.66
C GLU A 225 -17.06 15.24 3.21
N LYS A 226 -15.97 14.85 2.52
CA LYS A 226 -15.70 15.22 1.14
C LYS A 226 -16.17 14.20 0.10
N CYS A 227 -16.68 13.05 0.50
CA CYS A 227 -17.30 12.10 -0.41
C CYS A 227 -18.62 12.67 -0.96
N ASP A 228 -18.95 12.36 -2.21
CA ASP A 228 -20.22 12.77 -2.84
C ASP A 228 -21.36 11.85 -2.40
N ALA A 229 -21.04 10.57 -2.17
CA ALA A 229 -21.96 9.59 -1.61
C ALA A 229 -21.22 8.57 -0.75
N MET A 230 -21.95 7.98 0.19
CA MET A 230 -21.48 6.89 1.03
C MET A 230 -22.16 5.60 0.59
N LEU A 231 -21.38 4.56 0.32
CA LEU A 231 -21.84 3.27 -0.18
C LEU A 231 -21.67 2.18 0.87
N SER A 232 -22.59 1.26 0.92
CA SER A 232 -22.53 0.09 1.79
C SER A 232 -22.59 -1.22 1.00
N LEU A 233 -21.97 -2.25 1.58
CA LEU A 233 -22.11 -3.64 1.16
C LEU A 233 -23.11 -4.34 2.10
N PRO A 234 -24.03 -5.15 1.59
CA PRO A 234 -25.00 -5.83 2.43
C PRO A 234 -24.34 -6.92 3.28
N MET A 235 -24.32 -6.72 4.59
CA MET A 235 -23.79 -7.70 5.55
C MET A 235 -24.92 -8.62 6.03
N ARG A 236 -24.91 -9.87 5.58
CA ARG A 236 -25.97 -10.86 5.89
C ARG A 236 -25.63 -11.77 7.09
N GLY A 237 -24.41 -11.65 7.60
CA GLY A 237 -23.89 -12.44 8.71
C GLY A 237 -23.87 -11.67 10.04
N LYS A 238 -23.06 -12.18 10.99
CA LYS A 238 -22.85 -11.56 12.31
C LYS A 238 -21.70 -10.54 12.34
N VAL A 239 -20.79 -10.59 11.37
CA VAL A 239 -19.71 -9.60 11.25
C VAL A 239 -20.26 -8.33 10.59
N ASN A 240 -19.75 -7.19 10.98
CA ASN A 240 -20.22 -5.87 10.56
C ASN A 240 -19.36 -5.20 9.48
N SER A 241 -18.25 -5.85 9.07
CA SER A 241 -17.35 -5.32 8.06
C SER A 241 -16.61 -6.43 7.33
N LEU A 242 -16.08 -6.12 6.14
CA LEU A 242 -15.15 -6.95 5.38
C LEU A 242 -13.73 -6.41 5.54
N ASN A 243 -12.75 -7.25 5.22
CA ASN A 243 -11.39 -6.78 5.01
C ASN A 243 -11.38 -5.67 3.94
N ALA A 244 -10.56 -4.64 4.14
CA ALA A 244 -10.52 -3.45 3.29
C ALA A 244 -10.25 -3.77 1.82
N SER A 245 -9.33 -4.71 1.53
CA SER A 245 -9.02 -5.10 0.15
C SER A 245 -10.14 -5.89 -0.51
N VAL A 246 -10.89 -6.68 0.26
CA VAL A 246 -12.06 -7.42 -0.23
C VAL A 246 -13.18 -6.44 -0.58
N ALA A 247 -13.48 -5.50 0.31
CA ALA A 247 -14.48 -4.46 0.05
C ALA A 247 -14.13 -3.64 -1.20
N ALA A 248 -12.87 -3.21 -1.32
CA ALA A 248 -12.37 -2.49 -2.50
C ALA A 248 -12.61 -3.30 -3.79
N GLY A 249 -12.34 -4.60 -3.75
CA GLY A 249 -12.55 -5.50 -4.89
C GLY A 249 -14.02 -5.54 -5.34
N ILE A 250 -14.94 -5.65 -4.42
CA ILE A 250 -16.38 -5.68 -4.73
C ILE A 250 -16.83 -4.38 -5.42
N PHE A 251 -16.45 -3.21 -4.87
CA PHE A 251 -16.79 -1.91 -5.49
C PHE A 251 -16.17 -1.74 -6.88
N MET A 252 -14.90 -2.10 -7.05
CA MET A 252 -14.23 -2.01 -8.35
C MET A 252 -14.89 -2.90 -9.41
N TYR A 253 -15.21 -4.14 -9.06
CA TYR A 253 -15.85 -5.07 -10.01
C TYR A 253 -17.30 -4.74 -10.30
N GLU A 254 -18.00 -4.07 -9.40
CA GLU A 254 -19.31 -3.51 -9.72
C GLU A 254 -19.18 -2.37 -10.76
N ALA A 255 -18.18 -1.50 -10.62
CA ALA A 255 -17.90 -0.48 -11.63
C ALA A 255 -17.56 -1.12 -13.00
N VAL A 256 -16.74 -2.18 -13.00
CA VAL A 256 -16.42 -2.95 -14.22
C VAL A 256 -17.69 -3.54 -14.82
N ARG A 257 -18.55 -4.19 -14.02
CA ARG A 257 -19.80 -4.77 -14.49
C ARG A 257 -20.69 -3.73 -15.17
N GLN A 258 -20.83 -2.55 -14.56
CA GLN A 258 -21.65 -1.47 -15.13
C GLN A 258 -21.07 -0.90 -16.43
N ARG A 259 -19.74 -0.74 -16.50
CA ARG A 259 -19.05 -0.22 -17.68
C ARG A 259 -19.06 -1.20 -18.85
N LEU A 260 -19.07 -2.52 -18.60
CA LEU A 260 -19.18 -3.56 -19.62
C LEU A 260 -20.62 -3.75 -20.13
N ALA A 261 -21.62 -3.30 -19.40
CA ALA A 261 -23.03 -3.40 -19.77
C ALA A 261 -23.50 -2.25 -20.70
N LYS A 262 -22.64 -1.26 -20.94
CA LYS A 262 -22.84 -0.16 -21.90
C LYS A 262 -22.26 -0.52 -23.25
#